data_782cdb1267349ec6ebe95cfd5836b416
#
_entry.id   782cdb1267349ec6ebe95cfd5836b416
#
_cell.length_a   1.000
_cell.length_b   1.000
_cell.length_c   1.000
_cell.angle_alpha   90.00
_cell.angle_beta   90.00
_cell.angle_gamma   90.00
#
_symmetry.space_group_name_H-M   'P 1'
#
loop_
_entity.id
_entity.type
_entity.pdbx_description
1 polymer ?
#
loop_
_entity_poly.entity_id
_entity_poly.type
_entity_poly.pdbx_seq_one_letter_code
_entity_poly.pdbx_strand_id
1 'polypeptide(L)'
;LGDVYQRQGYVVPIVDLSCQFKQSLSFGEEAIVETRYIHSDAAKILFEYTIYRASDQNIVATGTTTQVFLNTNRELELVNPAFYIEWKKKWNII
;
A
#
# COMPACT_ATOMS: atom_id res chain seq x y z
N LEU A 1 -7.81 -5.73 -4.04
CA LEU A 1 -7.80 -4.42 -4.73
C LEU A 1 -7.19 -4.52 -6.14
N GLY A 2 -6.07 -5.23 -6.30
CA GLY A 2 -5.41 -5.38 -7.59
C GLY A 2 -6.31 -6.00 -8.66
N ASP A 3 -7.09 -7.02 -8.33
CA ASP A 3 -8.00 -7.67 -9.27
C ASP A 3 -9.08 -6.71 -9.78
N VAL A 4 -9.58 -5.82 -8.92
CA VAL A 4 -10.58 -4.82 -9.30
C VAL A 4 -9.99 -3.86 -10.33
N TYR A 5 -8.76 -3.43 -10.13
CA TYR A 5 -8.09 -2.51 -11.06
C TYR A 5 -7.82 -3.16 -12.41
N GLN A 6 -7.39 -4.42 -12.41
CA GLN A 6 -7.19 -5.15 -13.66
C GLN A 6 -8.48 -5.30 -14.45
N ARG A 7 -9.60 -5.58 -13.78
CA ARG A 7 -10.92 -5.67 -14.43
C ARG A 7 -11.35 -4.36 -15.06
N GLN A 8 -10.90 -3.24 -14.52
CA GLN A 8 -11.18 -1.91 -15.06
C GLN A 8 -10.18 -1.48 -16.15
N GLY A 9 -9.24 -2.37 -16.51
CA GLY A 9 -8.25 -2.08 -17.54
C GLY A 9 -7.05 -1.29 -17.04
N TYR A 10 -6.84 -1.22 -15.71
CA TYR A 10 -5.70 -0.53 -15.11
C TYR A 10 -4.68 -1.53 -14.59
N VAL A 11 -3.43 -1.10 -14.61
CA VAL A 11 -2.32 -1.78 -13.92
C VAL A 11 -1.89 -0.88 -12.78
N VAL A 12 -1.60 -1.46 -11.61
CA VAL A 12 -1.26 -0.70 -10.41
C VAL A 12 0.10 -1.18 -9.87
N PRO A 13 1.19 -0.84 -10.57
CA PRO A 13 2.51 -1.28 -10.13
C PRO A 13 2.99 -0.52 -8.91
N ILE A 14 3.87 -1.18 -8.14
CA ILE A 14 4.61 -0.52 -7.08
C ILE A 14 5.79 0.19 -7.73
N VAL A 15 5.88 1.49 -7.56
CA VAL A 15 6.96 2.31 -8.13
C VAL A 15 7.96 2.78 -7.09
N ASP A 16 7.62 2.66 -5.82
CA ASP A 16 8.53 2.99 -4.74
C ASP A 16 8.29 2.03 -3.58
N LEU A 17 9.36 1.51 -3.02
CA LEU A 17 9.33 0.61 -1.88
C LEU A 17 10.46 1.00 -0.95
N SER A 18 10.12 1.30 0.28
CA SER A 18 11.09 1.61 1.33
C SER A 18 10.91 0.64 2.49
N CYS A 19 12.00 0.15 3.03
CA CYS A 19 11.96 -0.75 4.17
C CYS A 19 13.16 -0.47 5.07
N GLN A 20 12.91 -0.37 6.38
CA GLN A 20 13.95 -0.18 7.38
C GLN A 20 13.84 -1.30 8.41
N PHE A 21 14.91 -2.04 8.58
CA PHE A 21 15.02 -3.07 9.60
C PHE A 21 15.63 -2.45 10.85
N LYS A 22 14.95 -2.61 11.99
CA LYS A 22 15.38 -2.04 13.27
C LYS A 22 15.88 -3.09 14.23
N GLN A 23 15.30 -4.29 14.19
CA GLN A 23 15.70 -5.42 15.02
C GLN A 23 15.50 -6.69 14.21
N SER A 24 16.24 -7.73 14.54
CA SER A 24 16.10 -9.03 13.89
C SER A 24 14.99 -9.84 14.55
N LEU A 25 14.37 -10.70 13.75
CA LEU A 25 13.47 -11.73 14.24
C LEU A 25 14.20 -13.06 14.20
N SER A 26 14.08 -13.85 15.27
CA SER A 26 14.64 -15.19 15.32
C SER A 26 13.68 -16.19 14.68
N PHE A 27 14.22 -17.31 14.25
CA PHE A 27 13.39 -18.38 13.69
C PHE A 27 12.35 -18.84 14.72
N GLY A 28 11.11 -18.95 14.26
CA GLY A 28 10.00 -19.36 15.11
C GLY A 28 9.31 -18.23 15.88
N GLU A 29 9.83 -17.00 15.84
CA GLU A 29 9.13 -15.85 16.40
C GLU A 29 7.97 -15.44 15.51
N GLU A 30 6.88 -14.99 16.13
CA GLU A 30 5.74 -14.45 15.41
C GLU A 30 5.89 -12.95 15.19
N ALA A 31 5.45 -12.48 14.05
CA ALA A 31 5.41 -11.06 13.71
C ALA A 31 3.98 -10.62 13.46
N ILE A 32 3.67 -9.38 13.87
CA ILE A 32 2.39 -8.74 13.62
C ILE A 32 2.65 -7.63 12.60
N VAL A 33 1.93 -7.66 11.48
CA VAL A 33 2.05 -6.63 10.44
C VAL A 33 0.83 -5.73 10.52
N GLU A 34 1.09 -4.45 10.76
CA GLU A 34 0.07 -3.41 10.76
C GLU A 34 0.20 -2.61 9.48
N THR A 35 -0.89 -2.49 8.72
CA THR A 35 -0.92 -1.76 7.46
C THR A 35 -1.80 -0.53 7.63
N ARG A 36 -1.30 0.63 7.22
CA ARG A 36 -2.04 1.89 7.26
C ARG A 36 -2.11 2.50 5.88
N TYR A 37 -3.32 2.83 5.45
CA TYR A 37 -3.54 3.60 4.23
C TYR A 37 -3.27 5.08 4.51
N ILE A 38 -2.51 5.72 3.60
CA ILE A 38 -2.21 7.15 3.70
C ILE A 38 -3.00 7.89 2.64
N HIS A 39 -3.79 8.86 3.07
CA HIS A 39 -4.57 9.69 2.15
C HIS A 39 -3.64 10.51 1.26
N SER A 40 -3.96 10.57 -0.04
CA SER A 40 -3.27 11.40 -1.02
C SER A 40 -4.26 11.89 -2.05
N ASP A 41 -4.16 13.16 -2.42
CA ASP A 41 -4.97 13.74 -3.50
C ASP A 41 -4.37 13.46 -4.87
N ALA A 42 -3.13 13.01 -4.93
CA ALA A 42 -2.51 12.59 -6.17
C ALA A 42 -3.05 11.22 -6.62
N ALA A 43 -2.88 10.89 -7.91
CA ALA A 43 -3.31 9.61 -8.48
C ALA A 43 -2.34 8.51 -8.11
N LYS A 44 -2.27 8.18 -6.82
CA LYS A 44 -1.39 7.14 -6.29
C LYS A 44 -1.95 6.56 -5.00
N ILE A 45 -1.50 5.36 -4.66
CA ILE A 45 -1.88 4.65 -3.45
C ILE A 45 -0.65 4.55 -2.55
N LEU A 46 -0.78 5.02 -1.32
CA LEU A 46 0.29 5.00 -0.33
C LEU A 46 -0.10 4.12 0.84
N PHE A 47 0.80 3.21 1.23
CA PHE A 47 0.65 2.41 2.44
C PHE A 47 1.89 2.53 3.31
N GLU A 48 1.67 2.58 4.62
CA GLU A 48 2.71 2.38 5.62
C GLU A 48 2.54 1.03 6.28
N TYR A 49 3.65 0.38 6.57
CA TYR A 49 3.69 -0.90 7.24
C TYR A 49 4.54 -0.80 8.49
N THR A 50 4.05 -1.36 9.58
CA THR A 50 4.82 -1.51 10.80
C THR A 50 4.79 -2.98 11.20
N ILE A 51 5.95 -3.56 11.45
CA ILE A 51 6.07 -4.96 11.83
C ILE A 51 6.57 -5.00 13.26
N TYR A 52 5.79 -5.67 14.12
CA TYR A 52 6.08 -5.82 15.54
C TYR A 52 6.46 -7.25 15.85
N ARG A 53 7.35 -7.43 16.81
CA ARG A 53 7.56 -8.76 17.41
C ARG A 53 6.40 -9.04 18.36
N ALA A 54 5.73 -10.19 18.18
CA ALA A 54 4.54 -10.50 18.95
C ALA A 54 4.82 -10.66 20.45
N SER A 55 6.00 -11.16 20.81
CA SER A 55 6.33 -11.47 22.22
C SER A 55 6.50 -10.23 23.10
N ASP A 56 7.09 -9.15 22.57
CA ASP A 56 7.37 -7.93 23.33
C ASP A 56 6.80 -6.66 22.70
N GLN A 57 6.15 -6.79 21.52
CA GLN A 57 5.57 -5.69 20.77
C GLN A 57 6.57 -4.61 20.34
N ASN A 58 7.84 -4.94 20.32
CA ASN A 58 8.85 -4.03 19.78
C ASN A 58 8.76 -3.98 18.26
N ILE A 59 9.01 -2.79 17.70
CA ILE A 59 9.04 -2.60 16.24
C ILE A 59 10.31 -3.22 15.70
N VAL A 60 10.18 -4.17 14.79
CA VAL A 60 11.31 -4.84 14.14
C VAL A 60 11.58 -4.29 12.75
N ALA A 61 10.57 -3.76 12.07
CA ALA A 61 10.72 -3.16 10.76
C ALA A 61 9.60 -2.17 10.47
N THR A 62 9.88 -1.22 9.61
CA THR A 62 8.89 -0.30 9.06
C THR A 62 9.09 -0.23 7.56
N GLY A 63 8.03 0.09 6.83
CA GLY A 63 8.13 0.22 5.38
C GLY A 63 7.02 1.09 4.82
N THR A 64 7.21 1.49 3.58
CA THR A 64 6.21 2.23 2.80
C THR A 64 6.18 1.70 1.39
N THR A 65 5.02 1.73 0.76
CA THR A 65 4.88 1.45 -0.66
C THR A 65 4.09 2.54 -1.34
N THR A 66 4.45 2.85 -2.58
CA THR A 66 3.72 3.76 -3.44
C THR A 66 3.35 3.03 -4.71
N GLN A 67 2.07 3.02 -5.04
CA GLN A 67 1.56 2.46 -6.28
C GLN A 67 0.93 3.57 -7.11
N VAL A 68 1.06 3.47 -8.42
CA VAL A 68 0.46 4.42 -9.36
C VAL A 68 -0.50 3.67 -10.28
N PHE A 69 -1.29 4.42 -11.04
CA PHE A 69 -2.23 3.85 -12.01
C PHE A 69 -1.66 4.00 -13.42
N LEU A 70 -1.62 2.89 -14.14
CA LEU A 70 -1.34 2.89 -15.58
C LEU A 70 -2.61 2.44 -16.30
N ASN A 71 -2.91 3.10 -17.42
CA ASN A 71 -4.05 2.71 -18.25
C ASN A 71 -3.71 1.48 -19.11
N THR A 72 -4.61 1.06 -19.99
CA THR A 72 -4.41 -0.10 -20.86
C THR A 72 -3.24 0.06 -21.81
N ASN A 73 -2.85 1.30 -22.13
CA ASN A 73 -1.69 1.61 -22.96
C ASN A 73 -0.40 1.76 -22.16
N ARG A 74 -0.46 1.45 -20.84
CA ARG A 74 0.65 1.59 -19.89
C ARG A 74 1.14 3.03 -19.72
N GLU A 75 0.24 3.99 -19.90
CA GLU A 75 0.51 5.39 -19.66
C GLU A 75 0.10 5.75 -18.23
N LEU A 76 0.89 6.63 -17.59
CA LEU A 76 0.62 7.08 -16.23
C LEU A 76 -0.66 7.90 -16.17
N GLU A 77 -1.57 7.51 -15.28
CA GLU A 77 -2.76 8.30 -14.99
C GLU A 77 -2.42 9.36 -13.94
N LEU A 78 -2.68 10.62 -14.27
CA LEU A 78 -2.41 11.76 -13.39
C LEU A 78 -3.64 12.16 -12.57
N VAL A 79 -4.79 11.59 -12.87
CA VAL A 79 -6.06 11.84 -12.18
C VAL A 79 -6.54 10.52 -11.61
N ASN A 80 -7.09 10.55 -10.40
CA ASN A 80 -7.63 9.35 -9.77
C ASN A 80 -8.73 8.74 -10.65
N PRO A 81 -8.66 7.44 -11.00
CA PRO A 81 -9.73 6.79 -11.71
C PRO A 81 -11.04 6.84 -10.93
N ALA A 82 -12.17 6.89 -11.64
CA ALA A 82 -13.47 7.02 -11.00
C ALA A 82 -13.76 5.89 -10.00
N PHE A 83 -13.40 4.65 -10.32
CA PHE A 83 -13.63 3.53 -9.41
C PHE A 83 -12.80 3.64 -8.14
N TYR A 84 -11.62 4.24 -8.20
CA TYR A 84 -10.80 4.48 -7.01
C TYR A 84 -11.42 5.55 -6.13
N ILE A 85 -11.97 6.62 -6.72
CA ILE A 85 -12.70 7.64 -5.98
C ILE A 85 -13.93 7.03 -5.31
N GLU A 86 -14.67 6.17 -6.00
CA GLU A 86 -15.81 5.47 -5.43
C GLU A 86 -15.41 4.56 -4.27
N TRP A 87 -14.29 3.85 -4.41
CA TRP A 87 -13.76 3.00 -3.36
C TRP A 87 -13.42 3.81 -2.11
N LYS A 88 -12.77 4.97 -2.29
CA LYS A 88 -12.46 5.87 -1.18
C LYS A 88 -13.71 6.36 -0.47
N LYS A 89 -14.73 6.73 -1.23
CA LYS A 89 -16.02 7.17 -0.66
C LYS A 89 -16.69 6.06 0.13
N LYS A 90 -16.69 4.84 -0.40
CA LYS A 90 -17.27 3.68 0.26
C LYS A 90 -16.65 3.43 1.64
N TRP A 91 -15.37 3.68 1.80
CA TRP A 91 -14.64 3.46 3.03
C TRP A 91 -14.42 4.73 3.85
N ASN A 92 -15.06 5.84 3.48
CA ASN A 92 -14.94 7.13 4.16
C ASN A 92 -13.50 7.63 4.26
N ILE A 93 -12.71 7.46 3.20
CA ILE A 93 -11.31 7.88 3.17
C ILE A 93 -11.16 9.31 2.65
N ILE A 94 -12.18 9.83 1.94
CA ILE A 94 -12.21 11.21 1.45
C ILE A 94 -13.46 11.93 1.91
#